data_67b463ea1ddc6e5b78066d53ec19477d
#
_entry.id   67b463ea1ddc6e5b78066d53ec19477d
#
_cell.length_a   1.000
_cell.length_b   1.000
_cell.length_c   1.000
_cell.angle_alpha   90.00
_cell.angle_beta   90.00
_cell.angle_gamma   90.00
#
_symmetry.space_group_name_H-M   'P 1'
#
loop_
_entity.id
_entity.type
_entity.pdbx_description
1 polymer ?
#
loop_
_entity_poly.entity_id
_entity_poly.type
_entity_poly.pdbx_seq_one_letter_code
_entity_poly.pdbx_strand_id
1 'polypeptide(L)'
;MRIRRWIVPTAVALIATMVAIAAASAASNRTHAAHAQKLKIALANSFIGNTWRLEMENTFKAACKMPPFSTEVSCSVYNSGNDVGKQTQQISNLISQHVDAIIIDAASPTGLNGIVRQACARGILVISFDNIVTDKCGLTVNTNQLEFGQMGGQYLADQLHGKGNIVMVTGVAGTSVDADRNKGVESVLKKYPGMKLSAHFSANWDSATAQRVTAAQLPSLPQVDGVWVSGGTDGVVKAFIDAGKPVPIVAGEGENGYRRYLLAGGYNGHHVTGISIGQPPFLSVASLELAREILEHKHAKKSIVLPFPVVTNKTVKSGVTVFPALPDSFFADFTDSGPKATVVICVQAALKGTPCPGTLKVRLP
;
A
#
# COMPACT_ATOMS: atom_id res chain seq x y z
N MET A 1 -20.37 -65.55 81.07
CA MET A 1 -19.14 -65.08 80.43
C MET A 1 -19.46 -64.04 79.38
N ARG A 2 -19.07 -62.80 79.59
CA ARG A 2 -19.53 -61.66 78.82
C ARG A 2 -18.47 -61.17 77.84
N ILE A 3 -18.75 -61.11 76.56
CA ILE A 3 -17.92 -60.53 75.49
C ILE A 3 -18.16 -59.04 75.42
N ARG A 4 -17.17 -58.21 75.61
CA ARG A 4 -17.21 -56.79 75.42
C ARG A 4 -16.73 -56.44 73.98
N ARG A 5 -17.60 -55.85 73.17
CA ARG A 5 -17.27 -55.26 71.88
C ARG A 5 -16.62 -53.89 72.08
N TRP A 6 -15.51 -53.65 71.43
CA TRP A 6 -14.91 -52.31 71.33
C TRP A 6 -15.39 -51.64 70.05
N ILE A 7 -15.93 -50.43 70.17
CA ILE A 7 -16.26 -49.56 69.10
C ILE A 7 -15.06 -48.63 68.90
N VAL A 8 -14.46 -48.56 67.69
CA VAL A 8 -13.40 -47.64 67.31
C VAL A 8 -14.05 -46.58 66.38
N PRO A 9 -13.82 -45.30 66.56
CA PRO A 9 -14.58 -44.27 65.87
C PRO A 9 -14.05 -44.00 64.46
N THR A 10 -14.98 -43.98 63.52
CA THR A 10 -14.83 -43.66 62.08
C THR A 10 -14.75 -42.12 61.81
N ALA A 11 -13.96 -41.40 62.61
CA ALA A 11 -13.91 -39.92 62.47
C ALA A 11 -12.67 -39.39 61.75
N VAL A 12 -11.70 -40.22 61.32
CA VAL A 12 -10.43 -39.75 60.72
C VAL A 12 -10.44 -39.79 59.18
N ALA A 13 -11.38 -40.47 58.52
CA ALA A 13 -11.40 -40.66 57.07
C ALA A 13 -12.04 -39.51 56.29
N LEU A 14 -12.74 -38.58 56.92
CA LEU A 14 -13.47 -37.48 56.25
C LEU A 14 -12.66 -36.17 56.06
N ILE A 15 -11.52 -36.02 56.79
CA ILE A 15 -10.70 -34.79 56.67
C ILE A 15 -9.66 -34.90 55.54
N ALA A 16 -9.24 -36.11 55.19
CA ALA A 16 -8.26 -36.34 54.12
C ALA A 16 -8.84 -36.12 52.68
N THR A 17 -10.13 -36.35 52.51
CA THR A 17 -10.81 -36.18 51.21
C THR A 17 -11.12 -34.72 50.87
N MET A 18 -11.35 -33.82 51.82
CA MET A 18 -11.60 -32.40 51.55
C MET A 18 -10.32 -31.63 51.19
N VAL A 19 -9.17 -32.04 51.68
CA VAL A 19 -7.88 -31.39 51.30
C VAL A 19 -7.46 -31.76 49.87
N ALA A 20 -7.77 -32.96 49.41
CA ALA A 20 -7.44 -33.40 48.04
C ALA A 20 -8.31 -32.69 46.96
N ILE A 21 -9.60 -32.34 47.28
CA ILE A 21 -10.49 -31.65 46.38
C ILE A 21 -10.10 -30.16 46.27
N ALA A 22 -9.66 -29.52 47.33
CA ALA A 22 -9.20 -28.12 47.32
C ALA A 22 -7.87 -27.99 46.57
N ALA A 23 -6.96 -28.96 46.63
CA ALA A 23 -5.71 -28.96 45.86
C ALA A 23 -5.94 -29.21 44.35
N ALA A 24 -6.92 -30.02 43.98
CA ALA A 24 -7.28 -30.26 42.59
C ALA A 24 -7.96 -29.03 41.96
N SER A 25 -8.75 -28.26 42.73
CA SER A 25 -9.39 -27.01 42.25
C SER A 25 -8.38 -25.86 42.10
N ALA A 26 -7.33 -25.82 42.90
CA ALA A 26 -6.25 -24.82 42.78
C ALA A 26 -5.27 -25.12 41.63
N ALA A 27 -5.14 -26.40 41.22
CA ALA A 27 -4.33 -26.81 40.09
C ALA A 27 -5.04 -26.59 38.72
N SER A 28 -6.39 -26.58 38.72
CA SER A 28 -7.20 -26.35 37.50
C SER A 28 -7.25 -24.90 37.06
N ASN A 29 -6.89 -23.92 37.90
CA ASN A 29 -6.85 -22.50 37.56
C ASN A 29 -5.47 -21.99 37.08
N ARG A 30 -4.49 -22.90 36.86
CA ARG A 30 -3.15 -22.55 36.34
C ARG A 30 -2.91 -22.92 34.89
N THR A 31 -3.94 -23.17 34.10
CA THR A 31 -3.75 -23.44 32.68
C THR A 31 -4.75 -22.64 31.85
N HIS A 32 -4.20 -22.02 30.88
CA HIS A 32 -4.79 -21.35 29.72
C HIS A 32 -4.75 -19.81 29.74
N ALA A 33 -3.60 -19.22 30.06
CA ALA A 33 -3.11 -18.24 29.10
C ALA A 33 -2.49 -19.05 27.95
N ALA A 34 -3.29 -19.74 27.16
CA ALA A 34 -2.88 -20.19 25.85
C ALA A 34 -2.49 -18.89 25.15
N HIS A 35 -1.19 -18.69 24.85
CA HIS A 35 -0.79 -17.66 23.91
C HIS A 35 -1.60 -17.94 22.65
N ALA A 36 -2.61 -17.11 22.37
CA ALA A 36 -3.37 -17.20 21.16
C ALA A 36 -2.34 -17.22 20.02
N GLN A 37 -2.34 -18.28 19.21
CA GLN A 37 -1.39 -18.42 18.12
C GLN A 37 -1.52 -17.19 17.23
N LYS A 38 -0.40 -16.49 16.97
CA LYS A 38 -0.41 -15.30 16.12
C LYS A 38 -0.91 -15.67 14.74
N LEU A 39 -1.75 -14.79 14.18
CA LEU A 39 -2.21 -14.90 12.80
C LEU A 39 -1.01 -14.84 11.84
N LYS A 40 -0.88 -15.79 10.94
CA LYS A 40 0.17 -15.81 9.92
C LYS A 40 -0.28 -15.03 8.71
N ILE A 41 0.25 -13.83 8.50
CA ILE A 41 -0.12 -12.97 7.38
C ILE A 41 1.11 -12.71 6.51
N ALA A 42 1.01 -13.01 5.21
CA ALA A 42 2.07 -12.85 4.25
C ALA A 42 1.78 -11.70 3.27
N LEU A 43 2.80 -10.88 3.00
CA LEU A 43 2.81 -9.94 1.88
C LEU A 43 3.51 -10.59 0.68
N ALA A 44 2.77 -10.84 -0.40
CA ALA A 44 3.27 -11.32 -1.68
C ALA A 44 3.35 -10.13 -2.65
N ASN A 45 4.48 -9.45 -2.65
CA ASN A 45 4.76 -8.29 -3.49
C ASN A 45 5.32 -8.72 -4.85
N SER A 46 4.82 -8.12 -5.94
CA SER A 46 5.31 -8.42 -7.29
C SER A 46 6.74 -7.92 -7.52
N PHE A 47 7.10 -6.74 -6.96
CA PHE A 47 8.29 -6.03 -7.40
C PHE A 47 8.80 -5.08 -6.32
N ILE A 48 10.10 -4.84 -6.25
CA ILE A 48 10.74 -3.90 -5.30
C ILE A 48 11.78 -3.00 -6.03
N GLY A 49 11.52 -2.65 -7.28
CA GLY A 49 12.49 -1.91 -8.11
C GLY A 49 12.32 -0.39 -8.10
N ASN A 50 11.38 0.19 -7.35
CA ASN A 50 11.23 1.62 -7.21
C ASN A 50 11.01 2.05 -5.76
N THR A 51 11.12 3.35 -5.50
CA THR A 51 11.05 3.90 -4.14
C THR A 51 9.68 3.68 -3.49
N TRP A 52 8.57 3.81 -4.23
CA TRP A 52 7.24 3.56 -3.69
C TRP A 52 7.11 2.14 -3.13
N ARG A 53 7.60 1.14 -3.88
CA ARG A 53 7.58 -0.27 -3.47
C ARG A 53 8.44 -0.53 -2.24
N LEU A 54 9.59 0.14 -2.16
CA LEU A 54 10.46 0.06 -1.00
C LEU A 54 9.80 0.67 0.23
N GLU A 55 9.19 1.84 0.11
CA GLU A 55 8.46 2.49 1.20
C GLU A 55 7.23 1.68 1.64
N MET A 56 6.48 1.12 0.69
CA MET A 56 5.35 0.24 0.95
C MET A 56 5.75 -0.99 1.78
N GLU A 57 6.83 -1.67 1.40
CA GLU A 57 7.34 -2.83 2.12
C GLU A 57 7.93 -2.44 3.48
N ASN A 58 8.63 -1.33 3.57
CA ASN A 58 9.16 -0.79 4.81
C ASN A 58 8.05 -0.44 5.80
N THR A 59 6.99 0.23 5.36
CA THR A 59 5.85 0.56 6.22
C THR A 59 5.14 -0.69 6.73
N PHE A 60 4.97 -1.71 5.89
CA PHE A 60 4.43 -3.01 6.30
C PHE A 60 5.31 -3.68 7.37
N LYS A 61 6.61 -3.78 7.14
CA LYS A 61 7.58 -4.37 8.08
C LYS A 61 7.63 -3.60 9.42
N ALA A 62 7.52 -2.29 9.38
CA ALA A 62 7.45 -1.46 10.58
C ALA A 62 6.16 -1.72 11.36
N ALA A 63 5.01 -1.73 10.67
CA ALA A 63 3.71 -2.01 11.28
C ALA A 63 3.69 -3.37 11.98
N CYS A 64 4.24 -4.41 11.35
CA CYS A 64 4.33 -5.75 11.94
C CYS A 64 5.10 -5.80 13.28
N LYS A 65 5.96 -4.82 13.53
CA LYS A 65 6.75 -4.69 14.78
C LYS A 65 6.09 -3.78 15.80
N MET A 66 4.92 -3.22 15.51
CA MET A 66 4.20 -2.29 16.36
C MET A 66 2.87 -2.88 16.86
N PRO A 67 2.42 -2.58 18.09
CA PRO A 67 1.08 -2.95 18.52
C PRO A 67 0.00 -2.31 17.63
N PRO A 68 -1.12 -3.05 17.35
CA PRO A 68 -1.44 -4.38 17.86
C PRO A 68 -0.76 -5.53 17.11
N PHE A 69 -0.23 -5.31 15.90
CA PHE A 69 0.28 -6.37 15.03
C PHE A 69 1.42 -7.17 15.65
N SER A 70 2.34 -6.51 16.37
CA SER A 70 3.49 -7.20 16.99
C SER A 70 3.09 -8.28 18.00
N THR A 71 1.91 -8.18 18.59
CA THR A 71 1.37 -9.17 19.54
C THR A 71 0.46 -10.19 18.89
N GLU A 72 -0.27 -9.81 17.83
CA GLU A 72 -1.36 -10.59 17.24
C GLU A 72 -0.98 -11.27 15.92
N VAL A 73 0.04 -10.76 15.20
CA VAL A 73 0.38 -11.21 13.85
C VAL A 73 1.82 -11.69 13.75
N SER A 74 2.04 -12.72 12.94
CA SER A 74 3.34 -13.15 12.43
C SER A 74 3.41 -12.81 10.94
N CYS A 75 4.21 -11.82 10.59
CA CYS A 75 4.33 -11.31 9.22
C CYS A 75 5.47 -11.98 8.45
N SER A 76 5.27 -12.18 7.14
CA SER A 76 6.32 -12.53 6.20
C SER A 76 6.19 -11.72 4.91
N VAL A 77 7.29 -11.53 4.17
CA VAL A 77 7.33 -10.72 2.94
C VAL A 77 8.07 -11.48 1.85
N TYR A 78 7.49 -11.49 0.66
CA TYR A 78 8.03 -12.16 -0.53
C TYR A 78 7.99 -11.21 -1.72
N ASN A 79 9.06 -11.22 -2.52
CA ASN A 79 9.20 -10.41 -3.74
C ASN A 79 9.43 -11.33 -4.94
N SER A 80 8.61 -11.21 -5.97
CA SER A 80 8.70 -12.07 -7.15
C SER A 80 9.58 -11.52 -8.29
N GLY A 81 9.95 -10.23 -8.23
CA GLY A 81 10.73 -9.58 -9.29
C GLY A 81 9.90 -9.33 -10.56
N ASN A 82 8.61 -9.09 -10.40
CA ASN A 82 7.60 -8.90 -11.45
C ASN A 82 7.37 -10.15 -12.33
N ASP A 83 7.75 -11.32 -11.82
CA ASP A 83 7.53 -12.61 -12.46
C ASP A 83 6.25 -13.27 -11.92
N VAL A 84 5.26 -13.46 -12.79
CA VAL A 84 3.96 -14.07 -12.45
C VAL A 84 4.12 -15.53 -12.01
N GLY A 85 5.01 -16.29 -12.65
CA GLY A 85 5.27 -17.69 -12.33
C GLY A 85 5.91 -17.81 -10.94
N LYS A 86 6.89 -16.98 -10.64
CA LYS A 86 7.53 -16.93 -9.32
C LYS A 86 6.55 -16.49 -8.25
N GLN A 87 5.69 -15.48 -8.50
CA GLN A 87 4.67 -15.07 -7.54
C GLN A 87 3.65 -16.18 -7.30
N THR A 88 3.22 -16.88 -8.35
CA THR A 88 2.36 -18.07 -8.24
C THR A 88 2.99 -19.15 -7.37
N GLN A 89 4.28 -19.46 -7.57
CA GLN A 89 5.00 -20.45 -6.76
C GLN A 89 5.12 -20.02 -5.29
N GLN A 90 5.40 -18.74 -5.03
CA GLN A 90 5.45 -18.20 -3.66
C GLN A 90 4.10 -18.33 -2.96
N ILE A 91 2.99 -17.98 -3.63
CA ILE A 91 1.63 -18.13 -3.10
C ILE A 91 1.30 -19.62 -2.85
N SER A 92 1.69 -20.53 -3.77
CA SER A 92 1.52 -21.99 -3.57
C SER A 92 2.23 -22.48 -2.30
N ASN A 93 3.44 -21.99 -2.05
CA ASN A 93 4.19 -22.31 -0.83
C ASN A 93 3.48 -21.78 0.43
N LEU A 94 2.92 -20.58 0.38
CA LEU A 94 2.14 -19.98 1.47
C LEU A 94 0.87 -20.80 1.77
N ILE A 95 0.19 -21.29 0.73
CA ILE A 95 -0.96 -22.19 0.88
C ILE A 95 -0.54 -23.47 1.62
N SER A 96 0.60 -24.03 1.25
CA SER A 96 1.16 -25.26 1.90
C SER A 96 1.60 -25.02 3.34
N GLN A 97 1.98 -23.79 3.69
CA GLN A 97 2.35 -23.38 5.05
C GLN A 97 1.13 -23.06 5.93
N HIS A 98 -0.09 -23.15 5.38
CA HIS A 98 -1.34 -22.83 6.07
C HIS A 98 -1.29 -21.45 6.73
N VAL A 99 -0.97 -20.39 5.93
CA VAL A 99 -1.09 -19.02 6.40
C VAL A 99 -2.57 -18.64 6.51
N ASP A 100 -2.89 -17.68 7.40
CA ASP A 100 -4.27 -17.24 7.61
C ASP A 100 -4.70 -16.22 6.55
N ALA A 101 -3.77 -15.37 6.10
CA ALA A 101 -4.03 -14.42 5.02
C ALA A 101 -2.83 -14.20 4.10
N ILE A 102 -3.13 -13.87 2.83
CA ILE A 102 -2.15 -13.43 1.83
C ILE A 102 -2.59 -12.06 1.31
N ILE A 103 -1.73 -11.06 1.52
CA ILE A 103 -1.88 -9.71 0.99
C ILE A 103 -1.06 -9.65 -0.30
N ILE A 104 -1.69 -9.32 -1.44
CA ILE A 104 -1.09 -9.43 -2.77
C ILE A 104 -1.01 -8.05 -3.42
N ASP A 105 0.18 -7.68 -3.86
CA ASP A 105 0.41 -6.68 -4.88
C ASP A 105 0.79 -7.42 -6.17
N ALA A 106 -0.12 -7.48 -7.14
CA ALA A 106 -0.09 -8.48 -8.19
C ALA A 106 0.83 -8.13 -9.36
N ALA A 107 1.67 -9.08 -9.80
CA ALA A 107 2.43 -8.97 -11.04
C ALA A 107 1.55 -9.05 -12.30
N SER A 108 0.34 -9.60 -12.17
CA SER A 108 -0.65 -9.65 -13.26
C SER A 108 -2.06 -9.69 -12.68
N PRO A 109 -3.00 -8.89 -13.22
CA PRO A 109 -4.38 -8.86 -12.73
C PRO A 109 -5.14 -10.17 -12.99
N THR A 110 -4.78 -10.95 -14.00
CA THR A 110 -5.45 -12.18 -14.38
C THR A 110 -4.60 -13.43 -14.19
N GLY A 111 -3.27 -13.32 -14.37
CA GLY A 111 -2.35 -14.45 -14.31
C GLY A 111 -2.31 -15.16 -12.96
N LEU A 112 -2.65 -14.45 -11.87
CA LEU A 112 -2.69 -15.01 -10.51
C LEU A 112 -4.06 -15.57 -10.11
N ASN A 113 -5.12 -15.39 -10.91
CA ASN A 113 -6.48 -15.80 -10.53
C ASN A 113 -6.59 -17.29 -10.19
N GLY A 114 -5.85 -18.15 -10.87
CA GLY A 114 -5.84 -19.59 -10.60
C GLY A 114 -5.36 -19.92 -9.19
N ILE A 115 -4.22 -19.37 -8.79
CA ILE A 115 -3.65 -19.62 -7.46
C ILE A 115 -4.42 -18.88 -6.35
N VAL A 116 -5.01 -17.73 -6.65
CA VAL A 116 -5.88 -17.00 -5.73
C VAL A 116 -7.12 -17.82 -5.39
N ARG A 117 -7.80 -18.43 -6.38
CA ARG A 117 -8.90 -19.36 -6.13
C ARG A 117 -8.50 -20.56 -5.28
N GLN A 118 -7.29 -21.09 -5.49
CA GLN A 118 -6.78 -22.20 -4.67
C GLN A 118 -6.58 -21.78 -3.22
N ALA A 119 -6.04 -20.58 -2.98
CA ALA A 119 -5.89 -20.03 -1.61
C ALA A 119 -7.27 -19.86 -0.93
N CYS A 120 -8.23 -19.23 -1.61
CA CYS A 120 -9.59 -19.06 -1.11
C CYS A 120 -10.29 -20.40 -0.82
N ALA A 121 -10.14 -21.40 -1.69
CA ALA A 121 -10.72 -22.74 -1.50
C ALA A 121 -10.13 -23.49 -0.30
N ARG A 122 -8.96 -23.07 0.19
CA ARG A 122 -8.34 -23.58 1.43
C ARG A 122 -8.68 -22.74 2.68
N GLY A 123 -9.60 -21.77 2.53
CA GLY A 123 -10.01 -20.88 3.62
C GLY A 123 -9.01 -19.78 3.95
N ILE A 124 -8.00 -19.56 3.10
CA ILE A 124 -7.02 -18.49 3.29
C ILE A 124 -7.64 -17.18 2.80
N LEU A 125 -7.61 -16.15 3.64
CA LEU A 125 -8.07 -14.82 3.28
C LEU A 125 -7.10 -14.20 2.26
N VAL A 126 -7.62 -13.74 1.13
CA VAL A 126 -6.82 -13.05 0.10
C VAL A 126 -7.27 -11.60 0.00
N ILE A 127 -6.32 -10.68 0.12
CA ILE A 127 -6.54 -9.23 -0.06
C ILE A 127 -5.55 -8.74 -1.09
N SER A 128 -6.01 -8.14 -2.19
CA SER A 128 -5.13 -7.47 -3.15
C SER A 128 -5.20 -5.95 -2.98
N PHE A 129 -4.07 -5.28 -3.19
CA PHE A 129 -3.96 -3.83 -3.11
C PHE A 129 -3.05 -3.32 -4.22
N ASP A 130 -3.09 -2.00 -4.49
CA ASP A 130 -2.35 -1.35 -5.56
C ASP A 130 -2.61 -2.05 -6.91
N ASN A 131 -1.77 -2.97 -7.33
CA ASN A 131 -2.08 -3.83 -8.48
C ASN A 131 -2.94 -5.02 -8.02
N ILE A 132 -4.21 -4.97 -8.39
CA ILE A 132 -5.21 -5.93 -7.93
C ILE A 132 -5.37 -7.13 -8.86
N VAL A 133 -5.81 -8.24 -8.29
CA VAL A 133 -6.30 -9.41 -9.05
C VAL A 133 -7.77 -9.22 -9.43
N THR A 134 -8.20 -9.87 -10.51
CA THR A 134 -9.60 -9.79 -10.99
C THR A 134 -10.50 -10.88 -10.43
N ASP A 135 -9.95 -11.83 -9.68
CA ASP A 135 -10.75 -12.91 -9.09
C ASP A 135 -11.61 -12.37 -7.93
N LYS A 136 -12.88 -12.77 -7.93
CA LYS A 136 -13.91 -12.27 -7.00
C LYS A 136 -13.80 -12.80 -5.58
N CYS A 137 -13.00 -13.84 -5.34
CA CYS A 137 -12.78 -14.33 -3.98
C CYS A 137 -11.81 -13.45 -3.20
N GLY A 138 -10.90 -12.73 -3.89
CA GLY A 138 -10.02 -11.76 -3.28
C GLY A 138 -10.76 -10.47 -2.91
N LEU A 139 -10.43 -9.94 -1.75
CA LEU A 139 -10.86 -8.60 -1.31
C LEU A 139 -9.90 -7.56 -1.86
N THR A 140 -10.28 -6.28 -1.81
CA THR A 140 -9.43 -5.20 -2.30
C THR A 140 -9.30 -4.06 -1.28
N VAL A 141 -8.08 -3.54 -1.16
CA VAL A 141 -7.78 -2.24 -0.52
C VAL A 141 -7.04 -1.41 -1.56
N ASN A 142 -7.67 -0.37 -2.08
CA ASN A 142 -7.04 0.42 -3.15
C ASN A 142 -7.49 1.87 -3.10
N THR A 143 -6.87 2.70 -3.92
CA THR A 143 -7.40 3.99 -4.37
C THR A 143 -8.09 3.79 -5.72
N ASN A 144 -8.88 4.77 -6.20
CA ASN A 144 -9.55 4.68 -7.49
C ASN A 144 -8.60 5.06 -8.64
N GLN A 145 -7.87 4.09 -9.21
CA GLN A 145 -6.85 4.34 -10.22
C GLN A 145 -7.38 4.99 -11.50
N LEU A 146 -8.62 4.68 -11.89
CA LEU A 146 -9.29 5.36 -13.01
C LEU A 146 -9.48 6.85 -12.72
N GLU A 147 -9.94 7.18 -11.51
CA GLU A 147 -10.12 8.57 -11.06
C GLU A 147 -8.79 9.31 -10.97
N PHE A 148 -7.70 8.64 -10.56
CA PHE A 148 -6.35 9.21 -10.58
C PHE A 148 -6.01 9.75 -11.97
N GLY A 149 -6.18 8.93 -13.01
CA GLY A 149 -5.96 9.33 -14.38
C GLY A 149 -6.90 10.46 -14.83
N GLN A 150 -8.19 10.38 -14.46
CA GLN A 150 -9.19 11.41 -14.79
C GLN A 150 -8.85 12.74 -14.14
N MET A 151 -8.46 12.78 -12.88
CA MET A 151 -8.08 14.00 -12.17
C MET A 151 -6.88 14.69 -12.83
N GLY A 152 -5.84 13.93 -13.16
CA GLY A 152 -4.66 14.48 -13.85
C GLY A 152 -4.99 14.99 -15.24
N GLY A 153 -5.74 14.21 -16.02
CA GLY A 153 -6.21 14.63 -17.34
C GLY A 153 -7.10 15.88 -17.31
N GLN A 154 -8.05 15.95 -16.36
CA GLN A 154 -8.93 17.09 -16.18
C GLN A 154 -8.15 18.34 -15.77
N TYR A 155 -7.19 18.22 -14.84
CA TYR A 155 -6.33 19.32 -14.46
C TYR A 155 -5.59 19.91 -15.67
N LEU A 156 -5.00 19.07 -16.52
CA LEU A 156 -4.35 19.51 -17.75
C LEU A 156 -5.34 20.20 -18.69
N ALA A 157 -6.53 19.64 -18.87
CA ALA A 157 -7.57 20.23 -19.72
C ALA A 157 -8.00 21.63 -19.23
N ASP A 158 -8.17 21.77 -17.92
CA ASP A 158 -8.56 23.05 -17.31
C ASP A 158 -7.46 24.11 -17.46
N GLN A 159 -6.21 23.75 -17.17
CA GLN A 159 -5.08 24.67 -17.26
C GLN A 159 -4.76 25.10 -18.71
N LEU A 160 -4.95 24.21 -19.67
CA LEU A 160 -4.70 24.41 -21.08
C LEU A 160 -5.93 24.88 -21.88
N HIS A 161 -7.05 25.10 -21.17
CA HIS A 161 -8.31 25.49 -21.80
C HIS A 161 -8.75 24.56 -22.96
N GLY A 162 -8.50 23.26 -22.76
CA GLY A 162 -8.87 22.17 -23.66
C GLY A 162 -8.06 22.11 -24.97
N LYS A 163 -6.86 22.70 -25.03
CA LYS A 163 -6.01 22.73 -26.24
C LYS A 163 -4.54 22.53 -25.86
N GLY A 164 -3.77 21.88 -26.74
CA GLY A 164 -2.32 21.74 -26.60
C GLY A 164 -1.80 20.35 -26.89
N ASN A 165 -0.49 20.22 -26.91
CA ASN A 165 0.22 18.95 -27.12
C ASN A 165 0.53 18.30 -25.78
N ILE A 166 0.02 17.09 -25.59
CA ILE A 166 0.12 16.34 -24.37
C ILE A 166 1.09 15.17 -24.55
N VAL A 167 1.94 14.94 -23.56
CA VAL A 167 2.77 13.73 -23.44
C VAL A 167 2.25 12.91 -22.27
N MET A 168 2.13 11.58 -22.44
CA MET A 168 1.82 10.63 -21.41
C MET A 168 3.06 9.80 -21.06
N VAL A 169 3.50 9.89 -19.79
CA VAL A 169 4.59 9.06 -19.25
C VAL A 169 3.97 8.05 -18.27
N THR A 170 3.98 6.78 -18.67
CA THR A 170 3.20 5.72 -18.04
C THR A 170 4.03 4.83 -17.13
N GLY A 171 3.36 3.92 -16.44
CA GLY A 171 3.96 3.00 -15.48
C GLY A 171 4.44 1.68 -16.10
N VAL A 172 4.33 0.60 -15.32
CA VAL A 172 4.68 -0.76 -15.75
C VAL A 172 3.53 -1.36 -16.55
N ALA A 173 3.74 -1.57 -17.82
CA ALA A 173 2.73 -2.11 -18.73
C ALA A 173 2.23 -3.50 -18.28
N GLY A 174 0.94 -3.74 -18.46
CA GLY A 174 0.28 -5.02 -18.11
C GLY A 174 -0.18 -5.11 -16.64
N THR A 175 0.09 -4.12 -15.83
CA THR A 175 -0.44 -4.01 -14.46
C THR A 175 -1.81 -3.33 -14.45
N SER A 176 -2.63 -3.59 -13.43
CA SER A 176 -3.96 -2.97 -13.30
C SER A 176 -3.88 -1.46 -13.07
N VAL A 177 -2.91 -1.01 -12.27
CA VAL A 177 -2.71 0.42 -11.99
C VAL A 177 -2.38 1.18 -13.26
N ASP A 178 -1.43 0.70 -14.06
CA ASP A 178 -1.07 1.36 -15.32
C ASP A 178 -2.25 1.44 -16.30
N ALA A 179 -2.95 0.32 -16.48
CA ALA A 179 -4.10 0.23 -17.37
C ALA A 179 -5.24 1.20 -16.98
N ASP A 180 -5.60 1.25 -15.69
CA ASP A 180 -6.70 2.07 -15.21
C ASP A 180 -6.34 3.56 -15.22
N ARG A 181 -5.13 3.94 -14.81
CA ARG A 181 -4.65 5.32 -14.88
C ARG A 181 -4.61 5.83 -16.32
N ASN A 182 -4.06 5.06 -17.25
CA ASN A 182 -4.02 5.41 -18.67
C ASN A 182 -5.44 5.59 -19.24
N LYS A 183 -6.34 4.64 -18.98
CA LYS A 183 -7.74 4.73 -19.37
C LYS A 183 -8.42 5.98 -18.79
N GLY A 184 -8.07 6.34 -17.55
CA GLY A 184 -8.59 7.53 -16.89
C GLY A 184 -8.23 8.80 -17.64
N VAL A 185 -6.94 9.05 -17.88
CA VAL A 185 -6.52 10.26 -18.59
C VAL A 185 -7.01 10.27 -20.03
N GLU A 186 -6.95 9.17 -20.77
CA GLU A 186 -7.46 9.07 -22.14
C GLU A 186 -8.95 9.37 -22.22
N SER A 187 -9.74 8.96 -21.23
CA SER A 187 -11.17 9.24 -21.18
C SER A 187 -11.47 10.74 -21.08
N VAL A 188 -10.57 11.51 -20.47
CA VAL A 188 -10.66 12.97 -20.43
C VAL A 188 -10.20 13.57 -21.74
N LEU A 189 -9.03 13.18 -22.26
CA LEU A 189 -8.52 13.73 -23.53
C LEU A 189 -9.52 13.59 -24.68
N LYS A 190 -10.27 12.49 -24.73
CA LYS A 190 -11.35 12.27 -25.72
C LYS A 190 -12.45 13.35 -25.69
N LYS A 191 -12.65 14.02 -24.56
CA LYS A 191 -13.65 15.11 -24.42
C LYS A 191 -13.12 16.46 -24.94
N TYR A 192 -11.81 16.57 -25.13
CA TYR A 192 -11.13 17.79 -25.54
C TYR A 192 -10.35 17.58 -26.84
N PRO A 193 -11.00 17.62 -28.02
CA PRO A 193 -10.35 17.32 -29.31
C PRO A 193 -9.22 18.29 -29.68
N GLY A 194 -9.13 19.44 -29.00
CA GLY A 194 -8.00 20.36 -29.11
C GLY A 194 -6.73 19.92 -28.37
N MET A 195 -6.83 18.93 -27.47
CA MET A 195 -5.69 18.34 -26.78
C MET A 195 -5.17 17.13 -27.58
N LYS A 196 -3.97 17.21 -28.08
CA LYS A 196 -3.37 16.19 -28.95
C LYS A 196 -2.35 15.37 -28.16
N LEU A 197 -2.53 14.05 -28.12
CA LEU A 197 -1.52 13.13 -27.56
C LEU A 197 -0.37 13.05 -28.55
N SER A 198 0.77 13.68 -28.24
CA SER A 198 1.95 13.78 -29.10
C SER A 198 2.94 12.64 -28.85
N ALA A 199 2.97 12.09 -27.65
CA ALA A 199 3.77 10.93 -27.31
C ALA A 199 3.20 10.17 -26.11
N HIS A 200 3.47 8.85 -26.09
CA HIS A 200 3.11 7.95 -25.03
C HIS A 200 4.24 6.94 -24.83
N PHE A 201 4.89 6.92 -23.65
CA PHE A 201 5.97 5.99 -23.35
C PHE A 201 6.02 5.64 -21.88
N SER A 202 6.57 4.46 -21.57
CA SER A 202 6.68 3.97 -20.20
C SER A 202 7.97 4.43 -19.53
N ALA A 203 7.86 4.80 -18.24
CA ALA A 203 8.99 5.06 -17.33
C ALA A 203 9.02 4.07 -16.15
N ASN A 204 8.14 3.07 -16.12
CA ASN A 204 8.09 2.03 -15.09
C ASN A 204 7.96 2.58 -13.65
N TRP A 205 7.36 3.77 -13.47
CA TRP A 205 7.25 4.49 -12.19
C TRP A 205 8.61 4.76 -11.51
N ASP A 206 9.68 4.90 -12.30
CA ASP A 206 11.02 5.15 -11.79
C ASP A 206 11.56 6.50 -12.29
N SER A 207 11.99 7.37 -11.35
CA SER A 207 12.44 8.73 -11.65
C SER A 207 13.63 8.78 -12.58
N ALA A 208 14.62 7.90 -12.40
CA ALA A 208 15.82 7.89 -13.25
C ALA A 208 15.46 7.41 -14.67
N THR A 209 14.62 6.40 -14.79
CA THR A 209 14.09 5.94 -16.07
C THR A 209 13.27 7.03 -16.74
N ALA A 210 12.38 7.71 -16.00
CA ALA A 210 11.55 8.81 -16.50
C ALA A 210 12.41 9.94 -17.06
N GLN A 211 13.44 10.36 -16.34
CA GLN A 211 14.40 11.37 -16.83
C GLN A 211 15.07 10.93 -18.12
N ARG A 212 15.62 9.72 -18.15
CA ARG A 212 16.33 9.19 -19.32
C ARG A 212 15.44 9.03 -20.55
N VAL A 213 14.25 8.42 -20.41
CA VAL A 213 13.37 8.19 -21.56
C VAL A 213 12.73 9.49 -22.05
N THR A 214 12.39 10.42 -21.15
CA THR A 214 11.88 11.75 -21.53
C THR A 214 12.95 12.52 -22.28
N ALA A 215 14.19 12.60 -21.77
CA ALA A 215 15.29 13.27 -22.44
C ALA A 215 15.55 12.71 -23.85
N ALA A 216 15.44 11.39 -24.04
CA ALA A 216 15.59 10.76 -25.35
C ALA A 216 14.46 11.13 -26.33
N GLN A 217 13.25 11.38 -25.85
CA GLN A 217 12.10 11.75 -26.69
C GLN A 217 12.06 13.25 -27.04
N LEU A 218 12.53 14.13 -26.14
CA LEU A 218 12.42 15.58 -26.27
C LEU A 218 12.88 16.18 -27.61
N PRO A 219 13.95 15.68 -28.28
CA PRO A 219 14.36 16.23 -29.58
C PRO A 219 13.35 16.00 -30.70
N SER A 220 12.54 14.95 -30.63
CA SER A 220 11.56 14.57 -31.65
C SER A 220 10.15 15.11 -31.39
N LEU A 221 9.91 15.65 -30.19
CA LEU A 221 8.60 16.14 -29.79
C LEU A 221 8.36 17.57 -30.31
N PRO A 222 7.10 17.90 -30.71
CA PRO A 222 6.71 19.28 -30.90
C PRO A 222 6.79 20.02 -29.55
N GLN A 223 6.44 21.31 -29.52
CA GLN A 223 6.24 21.99 -28.25
C GLN A 223 5.29 21.18 -27.39
N VAL A 224 5.68 20.88 -26.14
CA VAL A 224 4.87 20.15 -25.17
C VAL A 224 4.21 21.17 -24.24
N ASP A 225 2.88 21.17 -24.19
CA ASP A 225 2.11 22.11 -23.38
C ASP A 225 1.71 21.51 -22.03
N GLY A 226 1.49 20.18 -21.99
CA GLY A 226 1.17 19.44 -20.77
C GLY A 226 1.78 18.04 -20.75
N VAL A 227 2.14 17.59 -19.55
CA VAL A 227 2.61 16.22 -19.34
C VAL A 227 1.78 15.56 -18.24
N TRP A 228 1.23 14.39 -18.53
CA TRP A 228 0.68 13.51 -17.54
C TRP A 228 1.69 12.42 -17.20
N VAL A 229 1.95 12.22 -15.91
CA VAL A 229 2.98 11.29 -15.42
C VAL A 229 2.37 10.36 -14.39
N SER A 230 2.40 9.06 -14.66
CA SER A 230 1.88 8.03 -13.75
C SER A 230 2.81 7.73 -12.57
N GLY A 231 4.04 8.27 -12.56
CA GLY A 231 5.07 8.11 -11.55
C GLY A 231 6.45 8.36 -12.13
N GLY A 232 7.41 8.80 -11.31
CA GLY A 232 8.71 9.31 -11.74
C GLY A 232 8.67 10.76 -12.21
N THR A 233 7.73 11.55 -11.65
CA THR A 233 7.40 12.90 -12.10
C THR A 233 8.56 13.87 -11.97
N ASP A 234 9.33 13.78 -10.90
CA ASP A 234 10.54 14.62 -10.71
C ASP A 234 11.59 14.35 -11.79
N GLY A 235 11.71 13.11 -12.26
CA GLY A 235 12.58 12.74 -13.36
C GLY A 235 12.16 13.38 -14.69
N VAL A 236 10.84 13.38 -14.98
CA VAL A 236 10.29 14.07 -16.16
C VAL A 236 10.61 15.57 -16.12
N VAL A 237 10.35 16.24 -15.00
CA VAL A 237 10.66 17.66 -14.81
C VAL A 237 12.14 17.95 -15.03
N LYS A 238 13.03 17.13 -14.42
CA LYS A 238 14.49 17.24 -14.61
C LYS A 238 14.90 17.11 -16.06
N ALA A 239 14.30 16.20 -16.82
CA ALA A 239 14.62 16.03 -18.24
C ALA A 239 14.36 17.30 -19.08
N PHE A 240 13.26 18.01 -18.82
CA PHE A 240 13.00 19.29 -19.47
C PHE A 240 14.01 20.37 -19.06
N ILE A 241 14.31 20.47 -17.77
CA ILE A 241 15.28 21.42 -17.23
C ILE A 241 16.67 21.19 -17.83
N ASP A 242 17.16 19.93 -17.80
CA ASP A 242 18.48 19.56 -18.32
C ASP A 242 18.63 19.79 -19.83
N ALA A 243 17.51 19.67 -20.56
CA ALA A 243 17.46 19.97 -21.99
C ALA A 243 17.34 21.49 -22.31
N GLY A 244 17.28 22.35 -21.28
CA GLY A 244 17.07 23.79 -21.45
C GLY A 244 15.69 24.14 -22.06
N LYS A 245 14.72 23.24 -21.97
CA LYS A 245 13.37 23.44 -22.49
C LYS A 245 12.42 23.95 -21.39
N PRO A 246 11.43 24.78 -21.74
CA PRO A 246 10.38 25.16 -20.79
C PRO A 246 9.70 23.91 -20.23
N VAL A 247 9.55 23.84 -18.91
CA VAL A 247 8.79 22.77 -18.26
C VAL A 247 7.29 23.03 -18.51
N PRO A 248 6.56 22.06 -19.10
CA PRO A 248 5.13 22.21 -19.37
C PRO A 248 4.29 22.18 -18.07
N ILE A 249 2.99 22.31 -18.18
CA ILE A 249 2.06 22.03 -17.08
C ILE A 249 2.13 20.52 -16.78
N VAL A 250 2.29 20.15 -15.50
CA VAL A 250 2.52 18.76 -15.09
C VAL A 250 1.40 18.26 -14.20
N ALA A 251 0.80 17.12 -14.57
CA ALA A 251 -0.03 16.34 -13.69
C ALA A 251 0.73 15.04 -13.34
N GLY A 252 1.13 14.87 -12.08
CA GLY A 252 2.01 13.80 -11.67
C GLY A 252 1.69 13.20 -10.32
N GLU A 253 2.56 12.33 -9.83
CA GLU A 253 2.37 11.58 -8.60
C GLU A 253 3.00 12.28 -7.37
N GLY A 254 3.09 11.56 -6.25
CA GLY A 254 3.39 12.08 -4.91
C GLY A 254 4.88 12.21 -4.55
N GLU A 255 5.80 12.17 -5.53
CA GLU A 255 7.22 12.28 -5.26
C GLU A 255 7.60 13.64 -4.63
N ASN A 256 8.40 13.59 -3.60
CA ASN A 256 8.86 14.74 -2.84
C ASN A 256 9.60 15.77 -3.73
N GLY A 257 10.43 15.28 -4.65
CA GLY A 257 11.15 16.12 -5.62
C GLY A 257 10.21 16.90 -6.54
N TYR A 258 9.16 16.24 -7.05
CA TYR A 258 8.15 16.92 -7.84
C TYR A 258 7.42 18.00 -7.02
N ARG A 259 6.99 17.68 -5.80
CA ARG A 259 6.30 18.64 -4.93
C ARG A 259 7.16 19.84 -4.52
N ARG A 260 8.49 19.72 -4.50
CA ARG A 260 9.39 20.86 -4.31
C ARG A 260 9.25 21.91 -5.41
N TYR A 261 9.09 21.48 -6.69
CA TYR A 261 8.87 22.39 -7.81
C TYR A 261 7.51 23.10 -7.75
N LEU A 262 6.52 22.55 -7.03
CA LEU A 262 5.22 23.20 -6.85
C LEU A 262 5.23 24.33 -5.81
N LEU A 263 6.24 24.40 -4.91
CA LEU A 263 6.38 25.47 -3.92
C LEU A 263 6.47 26.84 -4.62
N ALA A 264 5.94 27.89 -4.00
CA ALA A 264 5.99 29.26 -4.53
C ALA A 264 7.41 29.75 -4.86
N GLY A 265 8.41 29.32 -4.06
CA GLY A 265 9.84 29.60 -4.32
C GLY A 265 10.47 28.64 -5.34
N GLY A 266 9.76 27.62 -5.79
CA GLY A 266 10.28 26.58 -6.65
C GLY A 266 11.38 25.72 -6.00
N TYR A 267 12.11 25.01 -6.86
CA TYR A 267 13.23 24.16 -6.45
C TYR A 267 14.36 24.28 -7.48
N ASN A 268 15.60 24.52 -7.02
CA ASN A 268 16.78 24.71 -7.86
C ASN A 268 16.58 25.80 -8.96
N GLY A 269 15.90 26.91 -8.61
CA GLY A 269 15.63 28.00 -9.53
C GLY A 269 14.47 27.77 -10.53
N HIS A 270 13.77 26.65 -10.41
CA HIS A 270 12.65 26.29 -11.30
C HIS A 270 11.33 26.16 -10.52
N HIS A 271 10.26 26.71 -11.07
CA HIS A 271 8.91 26.59 -10.57
C HIS A 271 8.04 25.90 -11.63
N VAL A 272 7.20 24.94 -11.21
CA VAL A 272 6.34 24.18 -12.10
C VAL A 272 4.88 24.41 -11.73
N THR A 273 4.04 24.67 -12.70
CA THR A 273 2.58 24.67 -12.53
C THR A 273 2.08 23.24 -12.62
N GLY A 274 1.40 22.74 -11.58
CA GLY A 274 0.97 21.35 -11.63
C GLY A 274 0.09 20.89 -10.48
N ILE A 275 -0.29 19.62 -10.60
CA ILE A 275 -1.01 18.84 -9.61
C ILE A 275 -0.23 17.55 -9.30
N SER A 276 -0.10 17.24 -8.03
CA SER A 276 0.43 15.97 -7.54
C SER A 276 -0.72 15.17 -6.92
N ILE A 277 -0.99 13.99 -7.45
CA ILE A 277 -2.02 13.07 -6.97
C ILE A 277 -1.28 11.88 -6.34
N GLY A 278 -1.43 11.71 -5.03
CA GLY A 278 -0.63 10.76 -4.29
C GLY A 278 -1.20 9.33 -4.32
N GLN A 279 -0.31 8.35 -4.37
CA GLN A 279 -0.63 6.94 -4.10
C GLN A 279 0.02 6.57 -2.75
N PRO A 280 -0.76 6.35 -1.68
CA PRO A 280 -0.17 6.14 -0.37
C PRO A 280 0.59 4.80 -0.26
N PRO A 281 1.87 4.77 0.11
CA PRO A 281 2.62 3.51 0.33
C PRO A 281 2.05 2.66 1.47
N PHE A 282 1.30 3.25 2.41
CA PHE A 282 0.68 2.54 3.53
C PHE A 282 -0.57 1.70 3.16
N LEU A 283 -0.91 1.55 1.88
CA LEU A 283 -1.97 0.62 1.43
C LEU A 283 -1.72 -0.81 1.95
N SER A 284 -0.46 -1.22 2.05
CA SER A 284 -0.08 -2.51 2.63
C SER A 284 -0.46 -2.64 4.11
N VAL A 285 -0.33 -1.55 4.88
CA VAL A 285 -0.71 -1.49 6.31
C VAL A 285 -2.23 -1.49 6.46
N ALA A 286 -2.94 -0.77 5.60
CA ALA A 286 -4.41 -0.81 5.56
C ALA A 286 -4.92 -2.23 5.23
N SER A 287 -4.25 -2.93 4.31
CA SER A 287 -4.55 -4.34 3.99
C SER A 287 -4.26 -5.27 5.15
N LEU A 288 -3.18 -5.02 5.91
CA LEU A 288 -2.84 -5.78 7.11
C LEU A 288 -3.92 -5.63 8.20
N GLU A 289 -4.41 -4.41 8.41
CA GLU A 289 -5.49 -4.14 9.36
C GLU A 289 -6.80 -4.80 8.93
N LEU A 290 -7.17 -4.70 7.65
CA LEU A 290 -8.36 -5.38 7.13
C LEU A 290 -8.27 -6.90 7.34
N ALA A 291 -7.10 -7.50 7.08
CA ALA A 291 -6.90 -8.92 7.30
C ALA A 291 -7.08 -9.29 8.76
N ARG A 292 -6.48 -8.52 9.67
CA ARG A 292 -6.60 -8.73 11.12
C ARG A 292 -8.06 -8.63 11.58
N GLU A 293 -8.78 -7.57 11.18
CA GLU A 293 -10.18 -7.36 11.56
C GLU A 293 -11.09 -8.50 11.09
N ILE A 294 -10.91 -8.98 9.85
CA ILE A 294 -11.71 -10.09 9.31
C ILE A 294 -11.41 -11.39 10.05
N LEU A 295 -10.14 -11.70 10.28
CA LEU A 295 -9.71 -12.94 10.96
C LEU A 295 -10.09 -12.94 12.45
N GLU A 296 -10.25 -11.78 13.06
CA GLU A 296 -10.82 -11.63 14.41
C GLU A 296 -12.36 -11.65 14.42
N HIS A 297 -13.00 -12.01 13.32
CA HIS A 297 -14.47 -12.06 13.17
C HIS A 297 -15.17 -10.71 13.35
N LYS A 298 -14.50 -9.61 13.11
CA LYS A 298 -15.09 -8.27 13.01
C LYS A 298 -15.75 -8.11 11.64
N HIS A 299 -16.90 -7.43 11.59
CA HIS A 299 -17.55 -7.11 10.33
C HIS A 299 -16.71 -6.09 9.56
N ALA A 300 -16.12 -6.49 8.46
CA ALA A 300 -15.35 -5.62 7.58
C ALA A 300 -15.95 -5.58 6.17
N LYS A 301 -15.76 -4.46 5.49
CA LYS A 301 -16.18 -4.31 4.08
C LYS A 301 -15.29 -5.15 3.19
N LYS A 302 -15.88 -5.77 2.16
CA LYS A 302 -15.14 -6.60 1.18
C LYS A 302 -14.22 -5.78 0.25
N SER A 303 -14.45 -4.50 0.12
CA SER A 303 -13.63 -3.61 -0.70
C SER A 303 -13.51 -2.27 -0.01
N ILE A 304 -12.30 -1.77 0.10
CA ILE A 304 -11.98 -0.48 0.70
C ILE A 304 -11.32 0.38 -0.36
N VAL A 305 -11.88 1.56 -0.60
CA VAL A 305 -11.31 2.59 -1.47
C VAL A 305 -10.88 3.74 -0.59
N LEU A 306 -9.56 3.99 -0.55
CA LEU A 306 -8.97 5.11 0.16
C LEU A 306 -8.96 6.35 -0.73
N PRO A 307 -9.11 7.56 -0.18
CA PRO A 307 -8.98 8.79 -0.94
C PRO A 307 -7.53 9.03 -1.36
N PHE A 308 -7.34 9.83 -2.40
CA PHE A 308 -6.02 10.33 -2.76
C PHE A 308 -5.64 11.57 -1.94
N PRO A 309 -4.38 11.71 -1.52
CA PRO A 309 -3.79 13.01 -1.23
C PRO A 309 -3.61 13.81 -2.53
N VAL A 310 -4.17 15.00 -2.60
CA VAL A 310 -4.05 15.87 -3.77
C VAL A 310 -3.37 17.18 -3.36
N VAL A 311 -2.27 17.49 -4.05
CA VAL A 311 -1.46 18.68 -3.80
C VAL A 311 -1.30 19.48 -5.09
N THR A 312 -1.50 20.79 -5.02
CA THR A 312 -1.32 21.74 -6.11
C THR A 312 -0.40 22.86 -5.66
N ASN A 313 -0.03 23.77 -6.57
CA ASN A 313 0.69 24.99 -6.20
C ASN A 313 0.02 25.81 -5.08
N LYS A 314 -1.31 25.70 -4.94
CA LYS A 314 -2.07 26.42 -3.89
C LYS A 314 -2.05 25.70 -2.54
N THR A 315 -1.85 24.40 -2.52
CA THR A 315 -2.00 23.55 -1.33
C THR A 315 -0.70 22.91 -0.86
N VAL A 316 0.37 22.98 -1.66
CA VAL A 316 1.69 22.47 -1.28
C VAL A 316 2.23 23.22 -0.06
N LYS A 317 2.71 22.46 0.94
CA LYS A 317 3.17 23.02 2.21
C LYS A 317 4.39 22.28 2.72
N SER A 318 5.48 23.02 2.91
CA SER A 318 6.72 22.49 3.48
C SER A 318 6.52 21.92 4.89
N GLY A 319 7.07 20.74 5.13
CA GLY A 319 6.92 20.00 6.40
C GLY A 319 5.57 19.28 6.56
N VAL A 320 4.65 19.40 5.59
CA VAL A 320 3.32 18.77 5.63
C VAL A 320 3.08 17.89 4.39
N THR A 321 3.21 18.46 3.19
CA THR A 321 2.99 17.76 1.92
C THR A 321 4.26 17.62 1.09
N VAL A 322 5.33 18.30 1.49
CA VAL A 322 6.67 18.21 0.92
C VAL A 322 7.70 18.35 2.06
N PHE A 323 8.77 17.57 2.01
CA PHE A 323 9.74 17.42 3.08
C PHE A 323 11.15 17.73 2.56
N PRO A 324 11.66 18.96 2.73
CA PRO A 324 12.96 19.38 2.17
C PRO A 324 14.17 18.54 2.61
N ALA A 325 14.10 17.91 3.78
CA ALA A 325 15.15 17.05 4.32
C ALA A 325 15.13 15.60 3.78
N LEU A 326 14.10 15.22 3.01
CA LEU A 326 13.97 13.88 2.46
C LEU A 326 14.39 13.82 0.99
N PRO A 327 14.79 12.63 0.48
CA PRO A 327 15.16 12.46 -0.92
C PRO A 327 14.05 12.90 -1.90
N ASP A 328 14.42 13.27 -3.12
CA ASP A 328 13.47 13.63 -4.18
C ASP A 328 12.55 12.46 -4.55
N SER A 329 13.08 11.24 -4.56
CA SER A 329 12.32 10.03 -4.87
C SER A 329 11.38 9.56 -3.75
N PHE A 330 11.42 10.18 -2.57
CA PHE A 330 10.54 9.84 -1.45
C PHE A 330 9.09 10.18 -1.76
N PHE A 331 8.17 9.24 -1.49
CA PHE A 331 6.73 9.49 -1.63
C PHE A 331 6.20 10.15 -0.37
N ALA A 332 5.77 11.40 -0.52
CA ALA A 332 5.39 12.24 0.62
C ALA A 332 3.99 11.92 1.20
N ASP A 333 3.35 10.84 0.75
CA ASP A 333 1.98 10.44 1.11
C ASP A 333 1.95 9.30 2.13
N PHE A 334 2.77 9.40 3.17
CA PHE A 334 2.91 8.34 4.19
C PHE A 334 2.07 8.58 5.46
N THR A 335 1.38 9.72 5.55
CA THR A 335 0.50 10.05 6.68
C THR A 335 -0.88 10.44 6.21
N ASP A 336 -1.89 10.07 6.98
CA ASP A 336 -3.29 10.47 6.92
C ASP A 336 -3.94 10.59 5.52
N SER A 337 -4.86 9.70 5.27
CA SER A 337 -5.69 9.68 4.06
C SER A 337 -7.02 10.46 4.22
N GLY A 338 -7.16 11.27 5.28
CA GLY A 338 -8.31 12.13 5.51
C GLY A 338 -9.34 11.60 6.54
N PRO A 339 -10.51 12.23 6.66
CA PRO A 339 -11.44 12.00 7.77
C PRO A 339 -12.12 10.61 7.73
N LYS A 340 -12.11 9.94 6.60
CA LYS A 340 -12.77 8.62 6.44
C LYS A 340 -11.83 7.43 6.71
N ALA A 341 -10.53 7.61 6.50
CA ALA A 341 -9.53 6.57 6.76
C ALA A 341 -8.27 7.22 7.29
N THR A 342 -7.67 6.65 8.31
CA THR A 342 -6.44 7.17 8.92
C THR A 342 -5.42 6.05 9.05
N VAL A 343 -4.26 6.24 8.44
CA VAL A 343 -3.05 5.48 8.76
C VAL A 343 -1.97 6.47 9.13
N VAL A 344 -1.60 6.52 10.41
CA VAL A 344 -0.54 7.38 10.89
C VAL A 344 0.72 6.55 11.05
N ILE A 345 1.65 6.74 10.14
CA ILE A 345 2.96 6.09 10.18
C ILE A 345 4.05 7.15 10.09
N CYS A 346 5.19 6.92 10.70
CA CYS A 346 6.26 7.91 10.72
C CYS A 346 7.23 7.76 9.53
N VAL A 347 7.97 8.83 9.23
CA VAL A 347 8.97 8.86 8.16
C VAL A 347 9.99 7.72 8.28
N GLN A 348 10.41 7.36 9.51
CA GLN A 348 11.40 6.29 9.73
C GLN A 348 10.86 4.91 9.33
N ALA A 349 9.55 4.68 9.49
CA ALA A 349 8.93 3.45 9.02
C ALA A 349 9.00 3.36 7.48
N ALA A 350 8.67 4.42 6.76
CA ALA A 350 8.75 4.46 5.30
C ALA A 350 10.19 4.31 4.79
N LEU A 351 11.13 5.06 5.37
CA LEU A 351 12.53 5.05 4.92
C LEU A 351 13.29 3.77 5.27
N LYS A 352 13.07 3.18 6.45
CA LYS A 352 13.95 2.14 7.01
C LYS A 352 13.22 0.89 7.52
N GLY A 353 11.89 0.84 7.49
CA GLY A 353 11.12 -0.26 8.08
C GLY A 353 11.31 -0.38 9.61
N THR A 354 11.63 0.73 10.28
CA THR A 354 11.77 0.79 11.73
C THR A 354 10.46 1.22 12.38
N PRO A 355 10.07 0.64 13.55
CA PRO A 355 8.86 1.03 14.25
C PRO A 355 8.83 2.51 14.60
N CYS A 356 7.66 3.10 14.53
CA CYS A 356 7.43 4.47 15.01
C CYS A 356 7.42 4.52 16.53
N PRO A 357 7.79 5.66 17.15
CA PRO A 357 7.48 5.89 18.55
C PRO A 357 5.96 5.87 18.79
N GLY A 358 5.53 5.13 19.80
CA GLY A 358 4.11 5.05 20.17
C GLY A 358 3.32 3.97 19.41
N THR A 359 2.00 4.05 19.50
CA THR A 359 1.06 3.08 18.91
C THR A 359 0.70 3.47 17.49
N LEU A 360 0.73 2.51 16.58
CA LEU A 360 0.22 2.68 15.22
C LEU A 360 -1.29 2.93 15.27
N LYS A 361 -1.75 3.96 14.58
CA LYS A 361 -3.17 4.27 14.43
C LYS A 361 -3.61 3.93 13.02
N VAL A 362 -4.46 2.93 12.91
CA VAL A 362 -5.12 2.54 11.66
C VAL A 362 -6.62 2.58 11.86
N ARG A 363 -7.32 3.27 11.00
CA ARG A 363 -8.79 3.28 10.94
C ARG A 363 -9.19 3.16 9.48
N LEU A 364 -9.95 2.13 9.17
CA LEU A 364 -10.53 1.90 7.85
C LEU A 364 -11.91 2.54 7.73
N PRO A 365 -12.35 2.89 6.51
CA PRO A 365 -13.62 3.57 6.27
C PRO A 365 -14.84 2.68 6.46
#